data_d414eb9f05150ea937cd170d33ea30b9
#
_entry.id   d414eb9f05150ea937cd170d33ea30b9
#
_cell.length_a   1.000
_cell.length_b   1.000
_cell.length_c   1.000
_cell.angle_alpha   90.00
_cell.angle_beta   90.00
_cell.angle_gamma   90.00
#
_symmetry.space_group_name_H-M   'P 1'
#
loop_
_entity.id
_entity.type
_entity.pdbx_description
1 polymer ?
#
loop_
_entity_poly.entity_id
_entity_poly.type
_entity_poly.pdbx_seq_one_letter_code
_entity_poly.pdbx_strand_id
1 'polypeptide(L)'
;LPLGAGFMLVGPILAIGLYEGSRRLEVGESVGFFDVLNGCRESLPRIMWAGGGLGLVMFAWMQIAALLFMLFFGDGHYPSEPHLMFEMLFYSPRGLAFVFVGTSIGAVIAFVVFAFSAVSMPLLMERDVDFIAAGKISFDAVRYNLRPMLLWAALIGLFTATGIVTLFLGLI
;
A
#
# COMPACT_ATOMS: atom_id res chain seq x y z
N LEU A 1 16.14 -10.43 0.07
CA LEU A 1 14.83 -10.44 0.74
C LEU A 1 14.83 -9.85 2.17
N PRO A 2 15.83 -10.09 3.07
CA PRO A 2 15.81 -9.51 4.42
C PRO A 2 15.87 -7.98 4.46
N LEU A 3 16.61 -7.35 3.55
CA LEU A 3 16.71 -5.89 3.44
C LEU A 3 15.38 -5.24 3.01
N GLY A 4 14.63 -5.87 2.11
CA GLY A 4 13.31 -5.39 1.71
C GLY A 4 12.28 -5.46 2.83
N ALA A 5 12.30 -6.55 3.61
CA ALA A 5 11.44 -6.69 4.79
C ALA A 5 11.80 -5.67 5.88
N GLY A 6 13.09 -5.41 6.09
CA GLY A 6 13.57 -4.37 7.00
C GLY A 6 13.10 -2.98 6.57
N PHE A 7 13.19 -2.66 5.29
CA PHE A 7 12.72 -1.38 4.76
C PHE A 7 11.20 -1.22 4.88
N MET A 8 10.41 -2.27 4.65
CA MET A 8 8.96 -2.25 4.84
C MET A 8 8.54 -2.00 6.29
N LEU A 9 9.34 -2.45 7.26
CA LEU A 9 9.10 -2.21 8.69
C LEU A 9 9.57 -0.82 9.14
N VAL A 10 10.74 -0.39 8.67
CA VAL A 10 11.38 0.86 9.09
C VAL A 10 10.85 2.07 8.31
N GLY A 11 10.46 1.88 7.04
CA GLY A 11 9.96 2.94 6.17
C GLY A 11 8.78 3.73 6.78
N PRO A 12 7.70 3.09 7.23
CA PRO A 12 6.59 3.78 7.89
C PRO A 12 7.02 4.55 9.15
N ILE A 13 7.92 3.97 9.95
CA ILE A 13 8.42 4.61 11.19
C ILE A 13 9.22 5.88 10.86
N LEU A 14 10.10 5.80 9.85
CA LEU A 14 10.87 6.96 9.39
C LEU A 14 9.95 8.03 8.77
N ALA A 15 8.96 7.64 7.99
CA ALA A 15 7.99 8.57 7.41
C ALA A 15 7.24 9.37 8.49
N ILE A 16 6.86 8.73 9.58
CA ILE A 16 6.22 9.37 10.73
C ILE A 16 7.16 10.37 11.39
N GLY A 17 8.41 9.97 11.62
CA GLY A 17 9.42 10.85 12.20
C GLY A 17 9.65 12.11 11.36
N LEU A 18 9.70 11.97 10.04
CA LEU A 18 9.82 13.09 9.12
C LEU A 18 8.57 13.98 9.14
N TYR A 19 7.39 13.40 9.24
CA TYR A 19 6.13 14.14 9.29
C TYR A 19 6.00 14.95 10.58
N GLU A 20 6.32 14.37 11.74
CA GLU A 20 6.33 15.08 13.02
C GLU A 20 7.40 16.17 13.06
N GLY A 21 8.58 15.92 12.49
CA GLY A 21 9.62 16.93 12.32
C GLY A 21 9.16 18.11 11.46
N SER A 22 8.51 17.84 10.34
CA SER A 22 7.94 18.87 9.45
C SER A 22 6.88 19.70 10.16
N ARG A 23 5.97 19.06 10.90
CA ARG A 23 4.92 19.73 11.66
C ARG A 23 5.48 20.69 12.71
N ARG A 24 6.52 20.29 13.45
CA ARG A 24 7.18 21.15 14.45
C ARG A 24 7.89 22.34 13.83
N LEU A 25 8.53 22.12 12.68
CA LEU A 25 9.17 23.20 11.92
C LEU A 25 8.15 24.25 11.46
N GLU A 26 6.95 23.84 11.04
CA GLU A 26 5.87 24.77 10.66
C GLU A 26 5.41 25.65 11.82
N VAL A 27 5.45 25.13 13.04
CA VAL A 27 5.08 25.89 14.26
C VAL A 27 6.27 26.70 14.80
N GLY A 28 7.45 26.61 14.18
CA GLY A 28 8.65 27.34 14.59
C GLY A 28 9.39 26.73 15.78
N GLU A 29 9.12 25.48 16.11
CA GLU A 29 9.81 24.73 17.16
C GLU A 29 11.14 24.17 16.64
N SER A 30 12.15 24.10 17.51
CA SER A 30 13.41 23.42 17.19
C SER A 30 13.20 21.90 17.20
N VAL A 31 13.61 21.23 16.13
CA VAL A 31 13.44 19.79 15.99
C VAL A 31 14.72 19.08 16.40
N GLY A 32 14.70 18.39 17.55
CA GLY A 32 15.76 17.49 17.98
C GLY A 32 15.48 16.04 17.55
N PHE A 33 16.52 15.26 17.34
CA PHE A 33 16.39 13.84 16.99
C PHE A 33 15.56 13.03 18.01
N PHE A 34 15.70 13.34 19.30
CA PHE A 34 14.93 12.70 20.37
C PHE A 34 13.46 13.13 20.39
N ASP A 35 13.15 14.36 19.95
CA ASP A 35 11.76 14.83 19.86
C ASP A 35 11.00 14.11 18.76
N VAL A 36 11.67 13.86 17.64
CA VAL A 36 11.14 13.06 16.53
C VAL A 36 10.86 11.62 16.99
N LEU A 37 11.78 11.00 17.73
CA LEU A 37 11.60 9.63 18.27
C LEU A 37 10.47 9.57 19.29
N ASN A 38 10.32 10.56 20.16
CA ASN A 38 9.24 10.62 21.14
C ASN A 38 7.86 10.81 20.47
N GLY A 39 7.78 11.71 19.49
CA GLY A 39 6.57 11.87 18.68
C GLY A 39 6.16 10.59 17.94
N CYS A 40 7.14 9.86 17.40
CA CYS A 40 6.89 8.53 16.83
C CYS A 40 6.29 7.59 17.88
N ARG A 41 6.78 7.57 19.10
CA ARG A 41 6.33 6.68 20.16
C ARG A 41 4.88 6.95 20.58
N GLU A 42 4.46 8.19 20.62
CA GLU A 42 3.08 8.56 20.95
C GLU A 42 2.09 8.16 19.84
N SER A 43 2.52 8.24 18.58
CA SER A 43 1.73 7.88 17.42
C SER A 43 1.75 6.37 17.10
N LEU A 44 2.71 5.62 17.65
CA LEU A 44 2.91 4.19 17.39
C LEU A 44 1.64 3.33 17.52
N PRO A 45 0.81 3.43 18.58
CA PRO A 45 -0.38 2.59 18.70
C PRO A 45 -1.38 2.81 17.56
N ARG A 46 -1.59 4.05 17.15
CA ARG A 46 -2.53 4.41 16.07
C ARG A 46 -2.05 3.85 14.73
N ILE A 47 -0.75 3.92 14.49
CA ILE A 47 -0.11 3.43 13.27
C ILE A 47 -0.06 1.91 13.24
N MET A 48 0.15 1.26 14.37
CA MET A 48 0.09 -0.20 14.46
C MET A 48 -1.30 -0.74 14.12
N TRP A 49 -2.37 -0.05 14.54
CA TRP A 49 -3.74 -0.40 14.15
C TRP A 49 -3.98 -0.21 12.65
N ALA A 50 -3.50 0.91 12.08
CA ALA A 50 -3.60 1.16 10.64
C ALA A 50 -2.77 0.16 9.83
N GLY A 51 -1.52 -0.09 10.23
CA GLY A 51 -0.64 -1.07 9.60
C GLY A 51 -1.16 -2.50 9.74
N GLY A 52 -1.70 -2.86 10.91
CA GLY A 52 -2.36 -4.14 11.14
C GLY A 52 -3.57 -4.36 10.23
N GLY A 53 -4.41 -3.33 10.06
CA GLY A 53 -5.53 -3.35 9.13
C GLY A 53 -5.10 -3.56 7.69
N LEU A 54 -4.10 -2.81 7.23
CA LEU A 54 -3.51 -2.99 5.89
C LEU A 54 -2.86 -4.37 5.72
N GLY A 55 -2.18 -4.88 6.76
CA GLY A 55 -1.61 -6.22 6.78
C GLY A 55 -2.66 -7.32 6.63
N LEU A 56 -3.81 -7.18 7.29
CA LEU A 56 -4.94 -8.10 7.14
C LEU A 56 -5.51 -8.07 5.71
N VAL A 57 -5.66 -6.90 5.12
CA VAL A 57 -6.11 -6.78 3.72
C VAL A 57 -5.11 -7.42 2.77
N MET A 58 -3.81 -7.21 2.99
CA MET A 58 -2.75 -7.84 2.20
C MET A 58 -2.77 -9.37 2.35
N PHE A 59 -2.95 -9.87 3.56
CA PHE A 59 -3.09 -11.31 3.82
C PHE A 59 -4.31 -11.89 3.10
N ALA A 60 -5.47 -11.23 3.22
CA ALA A 60 -6.69 -11.63 2.51
C ALA A 60 -6.49 -11.65 0.99
N TRP A 61 -5.81 -10.64 0.45
CA TRP A 61 -5.45 -10.59 -0.97
C TRP A 61 -4.57 -11.78 -1.39
N MET A 62 -3.57 -12.12 -0.59
CA MET A 62 -2.71 -13.28 -0.88
C MET A 62 -3.51 -14.58 -0.91
N GLN A 63 -4.48 -14.74 -0.01
CA GLN A 63 -5.36 -15.91 0.01
C GLN A 63 -6.28 -15.95 -1.21
N ILE A 64 -6.85 -14.81 -1.61
CA ILE A 64 -7.67 -14.69 -2.82
C ILE A 64 -6.82 -15.04 -4.06
N ALA A 65 -5.62 -14.50 -4.16
CA ALA A 65 -4.71 -14.79 -5.27
C ALA A 65 -4.33 -16.28 -5.34
N ALA A 66 -4.08 -16.92 -4.20
CA ALA A 66 -3.82 -18.36 -4.12
C ALA A 66 -5.03 -19.19 -4.55
N LEU A 67 -6.24 -18.81 -4.12
CA LEU A 67 -7.49 -19.46 -4.53
C LEU A 67 -7.74 -19.29 -6.02
N LEU A 68 -7.54 -18.11 -6.57
CA LEU A 68 -7.64 -17.87 -8.01
C LEU A 68 -6.64 -18.73 -8.78
N PHE A 69 -5.40 -18.80 -8.30
CA PHE A 69 -4.39 -19.64 -8.93
C PHE A 69 -4.80 -21.12 -8.90
N MET A 70 -5.30 -21.63 -7.78
CA MET A 70 -5.83 -22.98 -7.67
C MET A 70 -7.03 -23.23 -8.61
N LEU A 71 -7.93 -22.25 -8.73
CA LEU A 71 -9.10 -22.35 -9.59
C LEU A 71 -8.73 -22.45 -11.08
N PHE A 72 -7.74 -21.67 -11.49
CA PHE A 72 -7.30 -21.63 -12.89
C PHE A 72 -6.30 -22.74 -13.25
N PHE A 73 -5.47 -23.17 -12.30
CA PHE A 73 -4.34 -24.07 -12.55
C PHE A 73 -4.28 -25.27 -11.60
N GLY A 74 -5.37 -25.62 -10.90
CA GLY A 74 -5.43 -26.65 -9.86
C GLY A 74 -5.18 -28.09 -10.31
N ASP A 75 -4.93 -28.31 -11.58
CA ASP A 75 -4.55 -29.59 -12.20
C ASP A 75 -3.07 -30.00 -11.91
N GLY A 76 -2.32 -29.19 -11.15
CA GLY A 76 -1.04 -29.57 -10.55
C GLY A 76 0.17 -29.61 -11.48
N HIS A 77 0.02 -29.25 -12.75
CA HIS A 77 1.13 -29.23 -13.71
C HIS A 77 1.70 -27.81 -13.82
N TYR A 78 2.60 -27.44 -12.90
CA TYR A 78 3.27 -26.14 -12.95
C TYR A 78 4.68 -26.27 -13.53
N PRO A 79 5.05 -25.42 -14.49
CA PRO A 79 6.42 -25.35 -14.95
C PRO A 79 7.33 -24.89 -13.81
N SER A 80 8.42 -25.61 -13.57
CA SER A 80 9.42 -25.21 -12.58
C SER A 80 10.30 -24.07 -13.08
N GLU A 81 10.30 -23.80 -14.37
CA GLU A 81 11.13 -22.79 -15.00
C GLU A 81 10.37 -21.47 -15.19
N PRO A 82 10.97 -20.32 -14.79
CA PRO A 82 10.29 -19.02 -14.84
C PRO A 82 9.80 -18.61 -16.22
N HIS A 83 10.54 -18.94 -17.30
CA HIS A 83 10.15 -18.59 -18.65
C HIS A 83 8.91 -19.36 -19.12
N LEU A 84 8.80 -20.66 -18.79
CA LEU A 84 7.61 -21.45 -19.11
C LEU A 84 6.38 -20.99 -18.33
N MET A 85 6.58 -20.51 -17.08
CA MET A 85 5.50 -19.91 -16.29
C MET A 85 5.03 -18.60 -16.93
N PHE A 86 5.94 -17.79 -17.44
CA PHE A 86 5.61 -16.58 -18.20
C PHE A 86 4.80 -16.92 -19.46
N GLU A 87 5.24 -17.92 -20.23
CA GLU A 87 4.52 -18.37 -21.41
C GLU A 87 3.12 -18.88 -21.06
N MET A 88 2.99 -19.68 -20.01
CA MET A 88 1.72 -20.19 -19.54
C MET A 88 0.74 -19.06 -19.15
N LEU A 89 1.24 -18.00 -18.51
CA LEU A 89 0.42 -16.87 -18.05
C LEU A 89 0.00 -15.94 -19.19
N PHE A 90 0.91 -15.64 -20.14
CA PHE A 90 0.68 -14.58 -21.13
C PHE A 90 0.36 -15.10 -22.53
N TYR A 91 0.66 -16.36 -22.84
CA TYR A 91 0.41 -16.94 -24.18
C TYR A 91 -0.69 -18.04 -24.16
N SER A 92 -1.27 -18.35 -23.02
CA SER A 92 -2.42 -19.26 -22.97
C SER A 92 -3.73 -18.52 -22.70
N PRO A 93 -4.87 -18.95 -23.30
CA PRO A 93 -6.18 -18.35 -23.01
C PRO A 93 -6.56 -18.41 -21.52
N ARG A 94 -6.19 -19.51 -20.84
CA ARG A 94 -6.42 -19.72 -19.40
C ARG A 94 -5.57 -18.75 -18.57
N GLY A 95 -4.30 -18.56 -18.94
CA GLY A 95 -3.40 -17.60 -18.28
C GLY A 95 -3.86 -16.16 -18.45
N LEU A 96 -4.27 -15.78 -19.66
CA LEU A 96 -4.81 -14.43 -19.91
C LEU A 96 -6.08 -14.18 -19.10
N ALA A 97 -6.99 -15.16 -19.01
CA ALA A 97 -8.18 -15.05 -18.17
C ALA A 97 -7.82 -14.89 -16.68
N PHE A 98 -6.85 -15.67 -16.19
CA PHE A 98 -6.33 -15.54 -14.81
C PHE A 98 -5.76 -14.16 -14.55
N VAL A 99 -4.90 -13.66 -15.43
CA VAL A 99 -4.29 -12.32 -15.31
C VAL A 99 -5.37 -11.25 -15.34
N PHE A 100 -6.34 -11.34 -16.25
CA PHE A 100 -7.45 -10.38 -16.34
C PHE A 100 -8.31 -10.36 -15.08
N VAL A 101 -8.77 -11.53 -14.63
CA VAL A 101 -9.61 -11.65 -13.42
C VAL A 101 -8.83 -11.22 -12.18
N GLY A 102 -7.59 -11.70 -12.02
CA GLY A 102 -6.73 -11.37 -10.88
C GLY A 102 -6.42 -9.88 -10.82
N THR A 103 -6.05 -9.27 -11.94
CA THR A 103 -5.80 -7.82 -12.01
C THR A 103 -7.07 -7.01 -11.70
N SER A 104 -8.23 -7.44 -12.21
CA SER A 104 -9.50 -6.76 -11.95
C SER A 104 -9.87 -6.79 -10.47
N ILE A 105 -9.79 -7.95 -9.82
CA ILE A 105 -10.05 -8.09 -8.38
C ILE A 105 -9.02 -7.29 -7.58
N GLY A 106 -7.73 -7.39 -7.94
CA GLY A 106 -6.66 -6.64 -7.30
C GLY A 106 -6.86 -5.13 -7.41
N ALA A 107 -7.29 -4.63 -8.57
CA ALA A 107 -7.59 -3.21 -8.78
C ALA A 107 -8.75 -2.73 -7.89
N VAL A 108 -9.80 -3.54 -7.72
CA VAL A 108 -10.92 -3.21 -6.82
C VAL A 108 -10.43 -3.14 -5.36
N ILE A 109 -9.66 -4.13 -4.92
CA ILE A 109 -9.11 -4.15 -3.55
C ILE A 109 -8.18 -2.94 -3.35
N ALA A 110 -7.28 -2.68 -4.30
CA ALA A 110 -6.37 -1.54 -4.24
C ALA A 110 -7.11 -0.21 -4.18
N PHE A 111 -8.21 -0.06 -4.96
CA PHE A 111 -9.04 1.14 -4.92
C PHE A 111 -9.74 1.32 -3.57
N VAL A 112 -10.27 0.24 -2.99
CA VAL A 112 -10.89 0.28 -1.66
C VAL A 112 -9.85 0.67 -0.60
N VAL A 113 -8.67 0.04 -0.60
CA VAL A 113 -7.57 0.39 0.30
C VAL A 113 -7.17 1.86 0.13
N PHE A 114 -6.99 2.30 -1.11
CA PHE A 114 -6.69 3.71 -1.41
C PHE A 114 -7.77 4.64 -0.86
N ALA A 115 -9.05 4.36 -1.08
CA ALA A 115 -10.15 5.20 -0.62
C ALA A 115 -10.18 5.36 0.91
N PHE A 116 -9.83 4.30 1.65
CA PHE A 116 -9.77 4.35 3.11
C PHE A 116 -8.48 4.95 3.66
N SER A 117 -7.36 4.90 2.92
CA SER A 117 -6.03 5.29 3.40
C SER A 117 -5.55 6.66 2.90
N ALA A 118 -6.05 7.15 1.76
CA ALA A 118 -5.50 8.33 1.08
C ALA A 118 -5.42 9.59 1.96
N VAL A 119 -6.44 9.81 2.80
CA VAL A 119 -6.52 10.98 3.69
C VAL A 119 -6.45 10.58 5.15
N SER A 120 -6.74 9.31 5.50
CA SER A 120 -6.78 8.86 6.88
C SER A 120 -5.41 8.91 7.56
N MET A 121 -4.34 8.58 6.87
CA MET A 121 -3.00 8.59 7.45
C MET A 121 -2.55 9.99 7.90
N PRO A 122 -2.58 11.03 7.06
CA PRO A 122 -2.32 12.40 7.50
C PRO A 122 -3.27 12.84 8.63
N LEU A 123 -4.56 12.50 8.52
CA LEU A 123 -5.56 12.91 9.49
C LEU A 123 -5.31 12.31 10.88
N LEU A 124 -4.91 11.05 10.97
CA LEU A 124 -4.53 10.38 12.23
C LEU A 124 -3.30 10.99 12.89
N MET A 125 -2.43 11.63 12.11
CA MET A 125 -1.23 12.28 12.61
C MET A 125 -1.49 13.71 13.08
N GLU A 126 -2.40 14.44 12.41
CA GLU A 126 -2.69 15.84 12.69
C GLU A 126 -3.80 16.04 13.72
N ARG A 127 -4.73 15.08 13.82
CA ARG A 127 -5.92 15.21 14.65
C ARG A 127 -6.09 14.01 15.60
N ASP A 128 -6.67 14.28 16.75
CA ASP A 128 -7.02 13.25 17.71
C ASP A 128 -8.37 12.59 17.32
N VAL A 129 -8.34 11.89 16.19
CA VAL A 129 -9.50 11.18 15.65
C VAL A 129 -9.29 9.68 15.73
N ASP A 130 -10.37 8.94 15.89
CA ASP A 130 -10.38 7.49 15.83
C ASP A 130 -10.11 6.98 14.41
N PHE A 131 -9.45 5.82 14.30
CA PHE A 131 -9.10 5.18 13.03
C PHE A 131 -10.31 4.96 12.11
N ILE A 132 -11.45 4.54 12.68
CA ILE A 132 -12.69 4.31 11.92
C ILE A 132 -13.23 5.63 11.37
N ALA A 133 -13.23 6.68 12.19
CA ALA A 133 -13.65 8.01 11.79
C ALA A 133 -12.75 8.58 10.68
N ALA A 134 -11.42 8.44 10.84
CA ALA A 134 -10.45 8.85 9.84
C ALA A 134 -10.65 8.11 8.49
N GLY A 135 -10.87 6.80 8.53
CA GLY A 135 -11.16 5.99 7.34
C GLY A 135 -12.45 6.43 6.64
N LYS A 136 -13.50 6.72 7.39
CA LYS A 136 -14.76 7.23 6.84
C LYS A 136 -14.59 8.59 6.17
N ILE A 137 -13.88 9.52 6.81
CA ILE A 137 -13.57 10.83 6.24
C ILE A 137 -12.77 10.67 4.95
N SER A 138 -11.77 9.77 4.92
CA SER A 138 -10.99 9.48 3.73
C SER A 138 -11.86 8.94 2.60
N PHE A 139 -12.73 7.97 2.89
CA PHE A 139 -13.64 7.39 1.92
C PHE A 139 -14.60 8.45 1.34
N ASP A 140 -15.18 9.29 2.18
CA ASP A 140 -16.06 10.37 1.75
C ASP A 140 -15.29 11.39 0.89
N ALA A 141 -14.07 11.78 1.28
CA ALA A 141 -13.22 12.67 0.49
C ALA A 141 -12.96 12.11 -0.92
N VAL A 142 -12.64 10.81 -1.03
CA VAL A 142 -12.43 10.15 -2.32
C VAL A 142 -13.73 10.08 -3.12
N ARG A 143 -14.84 9.71 -2.49
CA ARG A 143 -16.16 9.59 -3.13
C ARG A 143 -16.65 10.91 -3.72
N TYR A 144 -16.49 12.02 -2.98
CA TYR A 144 -16.92 13.35 -3.44
C TYR A 144 -15.96 13.95 -4.48
N ASN A 145 -14.72 13.46 -4.55
CA ASN A 145 -13.69 13.96 -5.45
C ASN A 145 -13.12 12.87 -6.36
N LEU A 146 -13.95 11.98 -6.88
CA LEU A 146 -13.54 10.77 -7.59
C LEU A 146 -12.55 11.04 -8.73
N ARG A 147 -12.80 12.06 -9.58
CA ARG A 147 -11.91 12.35 -10.72
C ARG A 147 -10.49 12.73 -10.31
N PRO A 148 -10.26 13.75 -9.46
CA PRO A 148 -8.90 14.07 -9.02
C PRO A 148 -8.27 12.95 -8.20
N MET A 149 -9.05 12.22 -7.39
CA MET A 149 -8.53 11.10 -6.59
C MET A 149 -8.14 9.89 -7.44
N LEU A 150 -8.89 9.57 -8.49
CA LEU A 150 -8.49 8.54 -9.46
C LEU A 150 -7.22 8.93 -10.23
N LEU A 151 -7.10 10.20 -10.63
CA LEU A 151 -5.88 10.70 -11.25
C LEU A 151 -4.68 10.57 -10.28
N TRP A 152 -4.88 10.93 -9.02
CA TRP A 152 -3.87 10.80 -7.99
C TRP A 152 -3.46 9.33 -7.76
N ALA A 153 -4.44 8.42 -7.65
CA ALA A 153 -4.17 6.98 -7.54
C ALA A 153 -3.41 6.44 -8.76
N ALA A 154 -3.78 6.87 -9.97
CA ALA A 154 -3.10 6.49 -11.20
C ALA A 154 -1.65 6.99 -11.25
N LEU A 155 -1.40 8.22 -10.79
CA LEU A 155 -0.03 8.77 -10.68
C LEU A 155 0.81 7.98 -9.68
N ILE A 156 0.27 7.69 -8.49
CA ILE A 156 0.95 6.85 -7.49
C ILE A 156 1.28 5.48 -8.10
N GLY A 157 0.31 4.83 -8.75
CA GLY A 157 0.53 3.53 -9.40
C GLY A 157 1.59 3.59 -10.49
N LEU A 158 1.58 4.63 -11.33
CA LEU A 158 2.55 4.83 -12.40
C LEU A 158 3.97 5.03 -11.85
N PHE A 159 4.13 5.94 -10.87
CA PHE A 159 5.45 6.18 -10.26
C PHE A 159 5.96 4.95 -9.51
N THR A 160 5.09 4.24 -8.80
CA THR A 160 5.46 3.00 -8.10
C THR A 160 5.88 1.92 -9.10
N ALA A 161 5.12 1.72 -10.18
CA ALA A 161 5.46 0.75 -11.22
C ALA A 161 6.79 1.10 -11.91
N THR A 162 7.00 2.38 -12.23
CA THR A 162 8.26 2.86 -12.80
C THR A 162 9.41 2.64 -11.82
N GLY A 163 9.22 2.95 -10.53
CA GLY A 163 10.21 2.71 -9.49
C GLY A 163 10.61 1.23 -9.39
N ILE A 164 9.64 0.32 -9.42
CA ILE A 164 9.91 -1.13 -9.39
C ILE A 164 10.72 -1.55 -10.63
N VAL A 165 10.33 -1.11 -11.84
CA VAL A 165 11.02 -1.46 -13.08
C VAL A 165 12.45 -0.92 -13.11
N THR A 166 12.68 0.27 -12.57
CA THR A 166 14.01 0.90 -12.51
C THR A 166 14.79 0.50 -11.25
N LEU A 167 14.37 -0.53 -10.51
CA LEU A 167 14.98 -0.95 -9.24
C LEU A 167 15.12 0.23 -8.25
N PHE A 168 14.13 1.11 -8.23
CA PHE A 168 14.04 2.32 -7.42
C PHE A 168 15.10 3.41 -7.71
N LEU A 169 15.89 3.27 -8.78
CA LEU A 169 16.89 4.29 -9.18
C LEU A 169 16.25 5.63 -9.58
N GLY A 170 14.98 5.65 -9.94
CA GLY A 170 14.25 6.85 -10.34
C GLY A 170 13.45 7.52 -9.21
N LEU A 171 13.57 7.04 -7.97
CA LEU A 171 12.87 7.58 -6.79
C LEU A 171 13.81 8.36 -5.84
N ILE A 172 15.06 8.52 -6.22
CA ILE A 172 16.08 9.28 -5.46
C ILE A 172 16.13 10.72 -5.95
#